data_44fd575a014e2546be95420fc1e0c7df
#
_entry.id   44fd575a014e2546be95420fc1e0c7df
#
_cell.length_a   1.000
_cell.length_b   1.000
_cell.length_c   1.000
_cell.angle_alpha   90.00
_cell.angle_beta   90.00
_cell.angle_gamma   90.00
#
_symmetry.space_group_name_H-M   'P 1'
#
loop_
_entity.id
_entity.type
_entity.pdbx_description
1 polymer ?
#
loop_
_entity_poly.entity_id
_entity_poly.type
_entity_poly.pdbx_seq_one_letter_code
_entity_poly.pdbx_strand_id
1 'polypeptide(L)'
;MMQFVIAAPRSGSGKTTVTCALLAALKKRGMAPCAFKSGPDYIDPMFHRSVLGVESHNLDLYLSAKNTVRELYAHYAAGHGAVVCEGAMGFYDGQGLTTRASAWELADALDLPVLLVAQPKGASVTLAAEIQGLVHFKPESHIAGILLNDCSEKLFRMLKPLLETETSLPVL
;
A
#
# COMPACT_ATOMS: atom_id res chain seq x y z
N MET A 1 0.43 17.61 2.25
CA MET A 1 -0.52 16.51 1.99
C MET A 1 0.20 15.19 2.26
N MET A 2 -0.39 14.30 3.06
CA MET A 2 0.13 12.96 3.29
C MET A 2 -0.32 12.05 2.15
N GLN A 3 0.59 11.31 1.51
CA GLN A 3 0.23 10.44 0.38
C GLN A 3 1.17 9.23 0.31
N PHE A 4 0.62 8.04 0.10
CA PHE A 4 1.37 6.79 0.07
C PHE A 4 0.56 5.65 -0.56
N VAL A 5 1.27 4.60 -0.94
CA VAL A 5 0.70 3.34 -1.43
C VAL A 5 0.73 2.30 -0.31
N ILE A 6 -0.38 1.60 -0.10
CA ILE A 6 -0.44 0.38 0.71
C ILE A 6 -0.20 -0.82 -0.20
N ALA A 7 0.84 -1.56 0.06
CA ALA A 7 1.16 -2.79 -0.67
C ALA A 7 1.47 -3.94 0.29
N ALA A 8 1.65 -5.14 -0.23
CA ALA A 8 1.98 -6.31 0.58
C ALA A 8 2.77 -7.33 -0.25
N PRO A 9 3.53 -8.22 0.36
CA PRO A 9 4.25 -9.29 -0.34
C PRO A 9 3.34 -10.19 -1.18
N ARG A 10 2.10 -10.39 -0.74
CA ARG A 10 1.13 -11.28 -1.39
C ARG A 10 -0.32 -10.89 -1.09
N SER A 11 -1.27 -11.49 -1.84
CA SER A 11 -2.71 -11.40 -1.52
C SER A 11 -2.99 -12.00 -0.13
N GLY A 12 -4.04 -11.51 0.53
CA GLY A 12 -4.45 -12.00 1.85
C GLY A 12 -3.64 -11.46 3.03
N SER A 13 -2.65 -10.58 2.82
CA SER A 13 -1.87 -9.97 3.90
C SER A 13 -2.62 -8.89 4.70
N GLY A 14 -3.87 -8.59 4.35
CA GLY A 14 -4.72 -7.63 5.07
C GLY A 14 -4.63 -6.19 4.58
N LYS A 15 -4.17 -5.94 3.34
CA LYS A 15 -4.12 -4.58 2.74
C LYS A 15 -5.44 -3.83 2.91
N THR A 16 -6.55 -4.41 2.48
CA THR A 16 -7.88 -3.77 2.54
C THR A 16 -8.30 -3.44 3.97
N THR A 17 -8.06 -4.33 4.93
CA THR A 17 -8.36 -4.08 6.35
C THR A 17 -7.55 -2.90 6.87
N VAL A 18 -6.24 -2.87 6.58
CA VAL A 18 -5.34 -1.78 6.99
C VAL A 18 -5.72 -0.48 6.30
N THR A 19 -6.02 -0.51 5.01
CA THR A 19 -6.48 0.67 4.25
C THR A 19 -7.74 1.26 4.87
N CYS A 20 -8.76 0.43 5.12
CA CYS A 20 -10.01 0.89 5.74
C CYS A 20 -9.78 1.48 7.14
N ALA A 21 -8.94 0.85 7.97
CA ALA A 21 -8.61 1.35 9.30
C ALA A 21 -7.89 2.70 9.23
N LEU A 22 -6.93 2.86 8.32
CA LEU A 22 -6.21 4.12 8.12
C LEU A 22 -7.13 5.23 7.60
N LEU A 23 -7.97 4.95 6.61
CA LEU A 23 -8.96 5.91 6.08
C LEU A 23 -9.91 6.39 7.18
N ALA A 24 -10.43 5.47 7.99
CA ALA A 24 -11.29 5.81 9.13
C ALA A 24 -10.56 6.67 10.17
N ALA A 25 -9.31 6.33 10.49
CA ALA A 25 -8.49 7.09 11.44
C ALA A 25 -8.13 8.48 10.91
N LEU A 26 -7.76 8.61 9.63
CA LEU A 26 -7.47 9.89 8.98
C LEU A 26 -8.70 10.80 8.94
N LYS A 27 -9.87 10.23 8.59
CA LYS A 27 -11.14 10.95 8.60
C LYS A 27 -11.49 11.44 10.02
N LYS A 28 -11.33 10.58 11.03
CA LYS A 28 -11.58 10.97 12.43
C LYS A 28 -10.67 12.10 12.89
N ARG A 29 -9.47 12.21 12.31
CA ARG A 29 -8.52 13.32 12.57
C ARG A 29 -8.79 14.58 11.74
N GLY A 30 -9.85 14.62 10.96
CA GLY A 30 -10.21 15.78 10.13
C GLY A 30 -9.32 15.97 8.89
N MET A 31 -8.58 14.95 8.45
CA MET A 31 -7.63 15.09 7.35
C MET A 31 -8.27 15.00 5.96
N ALA A 32 -9.59 14.85 5.86
CA ALA A 32 -10.30 14.72 4.58
C ALA A 32 -9.60 13.75 3.61
N PRO A 33 -9.53 12.42 3.92
CA PRO A 33 -8.81 11.48 3.08
C PRO A 33 -9.53 11.21 1.76
N CYS A 34 -8.74 10.94 0.69
CA CYS A 34 -9.17 10.33 -0.56
C CYS A 34 -8.48 8.97 -0.71
N ALA A 35 -9.18 8.00 -1.26
CA ALA A 35 -8.66 6.66 -1.51
C ALA A 35 -8.58 6.35 -3.01
N PHE A 36 -7.57 5.56 -3.38
CA PHE A 36 -7.48 4.96 -4.71
C PHE A 36 -7.26 3.46 -4.58
N LYS A 37 -7.88 2.69 -5.46
CA LYS A 37 -7.62 1.26 -5.61
C LYS A 37 -6.91 1.00 -6.93
N SER A 38 -5.83 0.22 -6.89
CA SER A 38 -5.14 -0.25 -8.10
C SER A 38 -6.01 -1.27 -8.82
N GLY A 39 -6.20 -1.07 -10.13
CA GLY A 39 -7.00 -1.95 -10.96
C GLY A 39 -8.52 -1.68 -10.93
N PRO A 40 -9.31 -2.46 -11.69
CA PRO A 40 -10.74 -2.26 -11.89
C PRO A 40 -11.58 -2.90 -10.77
N ASP A 41 -11.37 -2.49 -9.53
CA ASP A 41 -12.08 -2.99 -8.35
C ASP A 41 -13.34 -2.18 -8.07
N TYR A 42 -14.47 -2.84 -7.84
CA TYR A 42 -15.74 -2.19 -7.50
C TYR A 42 -16.04 -2.23 -5.99
N ILE A 43 -15.60 -3.27 -5.31
CA ILE A 43 -15.99 -3.59 -3.93
C ILE A 43 -15.34 -2.60 -2.96
N ASP A 44 -14.02 -2.46 -3.03
CA ASP A 44 -13.27 -1.60 -2.10
C ASP A 44 -13.66 -0.11 -2.25
N PRO A 45 -13.71 0.49 -3.46
CA PRO A 45 -14.17 1.86 -3.62
C PRO A 45 -15.63 2.08 -3.21
N MET A 46 -16.51 1.11 -3.43
CA MET A 46 -17.89 1.18 -2.96
C MET A 46 -17.98 1.16 -1.43
N PHE A 47 -17.22 0.29 -0.78
CA PHE A 47 -17.15 0.23 0.69
C PHE A 47 -16.61 1.54 1.27
N HIS A 48 -15.54 2.09 0.70
CA HIS A 48 -14.97 3.37 1.13
C HIS A 48 -15.99 4.49 1.08
N ARG A 49 -16.76 4.60 -0.02
CA ARG A 49 -17.79 5.63 -0.18
C ARG A 49 -19.00 5.40 0.71
N SER A 50 -19.56 4.18 0.68
CA SER A 50 -20.86 3.91 1.32
C SER A 50 -20.76 3.70 2.82
N VAL A 51 -19.66 3.11 3.31
CA VAL A 51 -19.49 2.75 4.73
C VAL A 51 -18.61 3.75 5.45
N LEU A 52 -17.45 4.10 4.87
CA LEU A 52 -16.53 5.04 5.52
C LEU A 52 -16.85 6.51 5.18
N GLY A 53 -17.65 6.75 4.13
CA GLY A 53 -17.92 8.10 3.63
C GLY A 53 -16.63 8.82 3.21
N VAL A 54 -15.73 8.08 2.55
CA VAL A 54 -14.45 8.54 1.99
C VAL A 54 -14.53 8.47 0.48
N GLU A 55 -14.15 9.55 -0.19
CA GLU A 55 -14.05 9.56 -1.65
C GLU A 55 -13.03 8.52 -2.11
N SER A 56 -13.39 7.74 -3.15
CA SER A 56 -12.54 6.63 -3.61
C SER A 56 -12.72 6.37 -5.10
N HIS A 57 -11.60 6.15 -5.80
CA HIS A 57 -11.52 5.96 -7.25
C HIS A 57 -10.63 4.78 -7.59
N ASN A 58 -10.61 4.38 -8.86
CA ASN A 58 -9.68 3.38 -9.38
C ASN A 58 -8.56 4.05 -10.18
N LEU A 59 -7.34 3.49 -10.06
CA LEU A 59 -6.21 3.80 -10.91
C LEU A 59 -5.74 2.50 -11.58
N ASP A 60 -5.85 2.43 -12.89
CA ASP A 60 -5.60 1.20 -13.63
C ASP A 60 -4.55 1.41 -14.73
N LEU A 61 -3.34 0.93 -14.49
CA LEU A 61 -2.22 0.97 -15.46
C LEU A 61 -2.32 -0.12 -16.54
N TYR A 62 -3.26 -1.05 -16.41
CA TYR A 62 -3.53 -2.04 -17.46
C TYR A 62 -4.42 -1.45 -18.56
N LEU A 63 -5.46 -0.72 -18.17
CA LEU A 63 -6.43 -0.11 -19.08
C LEU A 63 -6.05 1.31 -19.52
N SER A 64 -5.18 2.00 -18.77
CA SER A 64 -4.83 3.41 -19.00
C SER A 64 -3.33 3.63 -19.09
N ALA A 65 -2.94 4.61 -19.91
CA ALA A 65 -1.53 5.05 -19.97
C ALA A 65 -1.09 5.72 -18.66
N LYS A 66 0.22 5.66 -18.34
CA LYS A 66 0.79 6.28 -17.14
C LYS A 66 0.39 7.75 -16.98
N ASN A 67 0.39 8.53 -18.06
CA ASN A 67 0.03 9.95 -18.00
C ASN A 67 -1.44 10.14 -17.60
N THR A 68 -2.35 9.35 -18.16
CA THR A 68 -3.77 9.38 -17.79
C THR A 68 -3.97 9.04 -16.31
N VAL A 69 -3.25 8.01 -15.81
CA VAL A 69 -3.29 7.65 -14.38
C VAL A 69 -2.78 8.79 -13.49
N ARG A 70 -1.70 9.48 -13.88
CA ARG A 70 -1.18 10.67 -13.18
C ARG A 70 -2.17 11.83 -13.17
N GLU A 71 -2.83 12.08 -14.28
CA GLU A 71 -3.86 13.14 -14.42
C GLU A 71 -5.08 12.84 -13.54
N LEU A 72 -5.58 11.60 -13.56
CA LEU A 72 -6.68 11.16 -12.71
C LEU A 72 -6.31 11.26 -11.22
N TYR A 73 -5.10 10.80 -10.86
CA TYR A 73 -4.60 10.93 -9.50
C TYR A 73 -4.56 12.40 -9.07
N ALA A 74 -3.93 13.27 -9.85
CA ALA A 74 -3.81 14.69 -9.53
C ALA A 74 -5.17 15.38 -9.41
N HIS A 75 -6.11 15.03 -10.30
CA HIS A 75 -7.46 15.59 -10.30
C HIS A 75 -8.23 15.23 -9.02
N TYR A 76 -8.30 13.95 -8.66
CA TYR A 76 -9.09 13.48 -7.52
C TYR A 76 -8.37 13.62 -6.17
N ALA A 77 -7.06 13.70 -6.15
CA ALA A 77 -6.30 13.99 -4.93
C ALA A 77 -6.36 15.46 -4.51
N ALA A 78 -6.73 16.34 -5.43
CA ALA A 78 -6.76 17.79 -5.18
C ALA A 78 -7.74 18.16 -4.05
N GLY A 79 -7.28 18.99 -3.11
CA GLY A 79 -8.10 19.44 -1.97
C GLY A 79 -8.17 18.50 -0.78
N HIS A 80 -7.62 17.27 -0.89
CA HIS A 80 -7.58 16.32 0.22
C HIS A 80 -6.32 16.49 1.08
N GLY A 81 -6.44 16.29 2.38
CA GLY A 81 -5.31 16.36 3.33
C GLY A 81 -4.48 15.08 3.38
N ALA A 82 -5.07 13.95 2.98
CA ALA A 82 -4.42 12.65 2.89
C ALA A 82 -4.90 11.86 1.67
N VAL A 83 -4.01 11.10 1.05
CA VAL A 83 -4.32 10.21 -0.08
C VAL A 83 -3.72 8.84 0.18
N VAL A 84 -4.55 7.80 0.10
CA VAL A 84 -4.15 6.41 0.29
C VAL A 84 -4.46 5.62 -0.97
N CYS A 85 -3.42 5.09 -1.61
CA CYS A 85 -3.57 4.20 -2.76
C CYS A 85 -3.41 2.75 -2.28
N GLU A 86 -4.40 1.90 -2.48
CA GLU A 86 -4.30 0.48 -2.17
C GLU A 86 -3.90 -0.33 -3.39
N GLY A 87 -2.78 -1.05 -3.31
CA GLY A 87 -2.31 -1.98 -4.33
C GLY A 87 -3.17 -3.24 -4.41
N ALA A 88 -3.19 -3.86 -5.58
CA ALA A 88 -3.77 -5.19 -5.80
C ALA A 88 -2.70 -6.27 -5.67
N MET A 89 -3.10 -7.51 -5.39
CA MET A 89 -2.23 -8.70 -5.35
C MET A 89 -0.95 -8.53 -4.51
N GLY A 90 0.14 -9.17 -4.88
CA GLY A 90 1.47 -8.92 -4.32
C GLY A 90 2.13 -7.69 -4.93
N PHE A 91 3.13 -7.15 -4.25
CA PHE A 91 3.73 -5.85 -4.58
C PHE A 91 4.24 -5.77 -6.03
N TYR A 92 4.88 -6.82 -6.52
CA TYR A 92 5.41 -6.91 -7.88
C TYR A 92 4.54 -7.72 -8.84
N ASP A 93 3.42 -8.27 -8.36
CA ASP A 93 2.52 -9.07 -9.18
C ASP A 93 1.68 -8.17 -10.08
N GLY A 94 1.87 -8.32 -11.38
CA GLY A 94 1.16 -7.56 -12.39
C GLY A 94 0.55 -8.45 -13.46
N GLN A 95 0.47 -7.94 -14.68
CA GLN A 95 -0.10 -8.67 -15.80
C GLN A 95 0.74 -9.93 -16.14
N GLY A 96 0.11 -11.09 -16.06
CA GLY A 96 0.78 -12.37 -16.32
C GLY A 96 1.91 -12.60 -15.29
N LEU A 97 3.11 -12.87 -15.77
CA LEU A 97 4.32 -13.05 -14.94
C LEU A 97 5.27 -11.84 -15.04
N THR A 98 4.71 -10.63 -15.04
CA THR A 98 5.47 -9.39 -15.16
C THR A 98 5.11 -8.42 -14.03
N THR A 99 5.91 -7.36 -13.87
CA THR A 99 5.59 -6.27 -12.94
C THR A 99 4.69 -5.19 -13.54
N ARG A 100 4.22 -5.37 -14.78
CA ARG A 100 3.36 -4.40 -15.47
C ARG A 100 2.00 -4.31 -14.78
N ALA A 101 1.53 -3.09 -14.53
CA ALA A 101 0.31 -2.78 -13.79
C ALA A 101 0.27 -3.30 -12.34
N SER A 102 1.43 -3.63 -11.75
CA SER A 102 1.54 -4.00 -10.35
C SER A 102 1.40 -2.79 -9.41
N ALA A 103 1.29 -3.06 -8.11
CA ALA A 103 1.33 -2.01 -7.08
C ALA A 103 2.65 -1.23 -7.09
N TRP A 104 3.77 -1.90 -7.40
CA TRP A 104 5.06 -1.26 -7.60
C TRP A 104 5.03 -0.27 -8.77
N GLU A 105 4.53 -0.69 -9.94
CA GLU A 105 4.47 0.21 -11.10
C GLU A 105 3.56 1.42 -10.84
N LEU A 106 2.50 1.26 -10.04
CA LEU A 106 1.65 2.38 -9.63
C LEU A 106 2.42 3.34 -8.72
N ALA A 107 3.16 2.84 -7.72
CA ALA A 107 3.98 3.66 -6.84
C ALA A 107 5.06 4.41 -7.62
N ASP A 108 5.76 3.73 -8.55
CA ASP A 108 6.75 4.32 -9.45
C ASP A 108 6.14 5.38 -10.38
N ALA A 109 4.98 5.09 -10.96
CA ALA A 109 4.29 6.03 -11.84
C ALA A 109 3.88 7.32 -11.14
N LEU A 110 3.52 7.26 -9.87
CA LEU A 110 3.04 8.39 -9.06
C LEU A 110 4.13 9.01 -8.18
N ASP A 111 5.33 8.41 -8.13
CA ASP A 111 6.43 8.77 -7.23
C ASP A 111 5.97 8.83 -5.77
N LEU A 112 5.32 7.75 -5.30
CA LEU A 112 4.76 7.67 -3.97
C LEU A 112 5.51 6.67 -3.09
N PRO A 113 5.75 7.01 -1.81
CA PRO A 113 6.28 6.05 -0.84
C PRO A 113 5.29 4.91 -0.61
N VAL A 114 5.84 3.72 -0.36
CA VAL A 114 5.07 2.50 -0.12
C VAL A 114 5.15 2.12 1.36
N LEU A 115 4.00 1.90 1.98
CA LEU A 115 3.88 1.23 3.27
C LEU A 115 3.57 -0.25 3.02
N LEU A 116 4.54 -1.11 3.33
CA LEU A 116 4.44 -2.56 3.10
C LEU A 116 3.74 -3.24 4.26
N VAL A 117 2.55 -3.78 4.04
CA VAL A 117 1.80 -4.56 5.03
C VAL A 117 2.28 -6.01 5.01
N ALA A 118 2.91 -6.45 6.08
CA ALA A 118 3.45 -7.79 6.23
C ALA A 118 2.80 -8.54 7.40
N GLN A 119 2.59 -9.85 7.23
CA GLN A 119 2.10 -10.74 8.29
C GLN A 119 3.23 -11.66 8.75
N PRO A 120 3.63 -11.65 10.04
CA PRO A 120 4.69 -12.51 10.56
C PRO A 120 4.19 -13.93 10.85
N LYS A 121 3.28 -14.46 10.03
CA LYS A 121 2.68 -15.78 10.24
C LYS A 121 3.67 -16.89 9.92
N GLY A 122 4.16 -17.56 10.96
CA GLY A 122 5.11 -18.67 10.82
C GLY A 122 6.52 -18.25 10.37
N ALA A 123 6.86 -16.95 10.44
CA ALA A 123 8.16 -16.42 10.04
C ALA A 123 8.69 -15.39 11.05
N SER A 124 10.01 -15.34 11.21
CA SER A 124 10.71 -14.35 12.02
C SER A 124 11.87 -13.75 11.20
N VAL A 125 13.07 -14.30 11.28
CA VAL A 125 14.22 -13.83 10.45
C VAL A 125 13.94 -14.01 8.96
N THR A 126 13.21 -15.05 8.56
CA THR A 126 12.79 -15.24 7.16
C THR A 126 11.96 -14.09 6.63
N LEU A 127 11.13 -13.44 7.48
CA LEU A 127 10.37 -12.26 7.09
C LEU A 127 11.28 -11.10 6.72
N ALA A 128 12.39 -10.90 7.45
CA ALA A 128 13.39 -9.87 7.12
C ALA A 128 14.01 -10.15 5.75
N ALA A 129 14.39 -11.39 5.46
CA ALA A 129 14.94 -11.77 4.17
C ALA A 129 13.93 -11.58 3.02
N GLU A 130 12.64 -11.90 3.24
CA GLU A 130 11.57 -11.65 2.28
C GLU A 130 11.43 -10.14 1.98
N ILE A 131 11.41 -9.31 3.01
CA ILE A 131 11.27 -7.85 2.85
C ILE A 131 12.52 -7.26 2.18
N GLN A 132 13.72 -7.68 2.56
CA GLN A 132 14.95 -7.27 1.86
C GLN A 132 14.91 -7.63 0.37
N GLY A 133 14.42 -8.84 0.04
CA GLY A 133 14.22 -9.25 -1.34
C GLY A 133 13.29 -8.29 -2.09
N LEU A 134 12.19 -7.86 -1.47
CA LEU A 134 11.27 -6.89 -2.08
C LEU A 134 11.92 -5.50 -2.22
N VAL A 135 12.67 -5.05 -1.22
CA VAL A 135 13.36 -3.73 -1.26
C VAL A 135 14.37 -3.67 -2.40
N HIS A 136 15.09 -4.77 -2.65
CA HIS A 136 16.20 -4.78 -3.62
C HIS A 136 15.85 -5.41 -4.99
N PHE A 137 14.62 -5.89 -5.17
CA PHE A 137 14.20 -6.53 -6.44
C PHE A 137 14.18 -5.55 -7.62
N LYS A 138 13.90 -4.28 -7.37
CA LYS A 138 13.98 -3.17 -8.33
C LYS A 138 14.87 -2.07 -7.80
N PRO A 139 15.53 -1.27 -8.66
CA PRO A 139 16.39 -0.17 -8.23
C PRO A 139 15.66 0.82 -7.31
N GLU A 140 14.42 1.16 -7.66
CA GLU A 140 13.53 2.03 -6.88
C GLU A 140 12.31 1.23 -6.44
N SER A 141 12.35 0.68 -5.22
CA SER A 141 11.19 -0.04 -4.68
C SER A 141 10.12 0.89 -4.12
N HIS A 142 10.50 2.12 -3.76
CA HIS A 142 9.68 3.10 -3.04
C HIS A 142 9.21 2.63 -1.65
N ILE A 143 9.63 1.46 -1.16
CA ILE A 143 9.24 0.98 0.17
C ILE A 143 9.89 1.88 1.22
N ALA A 144 9.05 2.59 1.99
CA ALA A 144 9.46 3.58 2.99
C ALA A 144 9.14 3.15 4.43
N GLY A 145 8.41 2.07 4.61
CA GLY A 145 8.08 1.55 5.95
C GLY A 145 7.36 0.21 5.90
N ILE A 146 7.35 -0.46 7.04
CA ILE A 146 6.73 -1.77 7.25
C ILE A 146 5.61 -1.63 8.28
N LEU A 147 4.44 -2.17 8.00
CA LEU A 147 3.34 -2.31 8.95
C LEU A 147 3.11 -3.80 9.21
N LEU A 148 3.25 -4.23 10.48
CA LEU A 148 2.97 -5.61 10.86
C LEU A 148 1.48 -5.77 11.15
N ASN A 149 0.80 -6.57 10.32
CA ASN A 149 -0.60 -6.90 10.47
C ASN A 149 -0.76 -8.32 11.04
N ASP A 150 -1.84 -8.56 11.79
CA ASP A 150 -2.11 -9.85 12.46
C ASP A 150 -0.92 -10.29 13.32
N CYS A 151 -0.38 -9.35 14.09
CA CYS A 151 0.81 -9.50 14.91
C CYS A 151 0.47 -9.20 16.38
N SER A 152 0.78 -10.15 17.27
CA SER A 152 0.62 -9.87 18.71
C SER A 152 1.65 -8.86 19.19
N GLU A 153 1.31 -8.10 20.23
CA GLU A 153 2.22 -7.10 20.83
C GLU A 153 3.58 -7.70 21.21
N LYS A 154 3.58 -8.91 21.78
CA LYS A 154 4.81 -9.62 22.15
C LYS A 154 5.68 -9.88 20.91
N LEU A 155 5.08 -10.38 19.84
CA LEU A 155 5.81 -10.69 18.61
C LEU A 155 6.27 -9.40 17.91
N PHE A 156 5.45 -8.35 17.91
CA PHE A 156 5.82 -7.02 17.40
C PHE A 156 7.09 -6.48 18.07
N ARG A 157 7.13 -6.50 19.42
CA ARG A 157 8.30 -6.03 20.18
C ARG A 157 9.59 -6.81 19.87
N MET A 158 9.48 -8.07 19.47
CA MET A 158 10.63 -8.90 19.06
C MET A 158 11.04 -8.62 17.61
N LEU A 159 10.07 -8.51 16.71
CA LEU A 159 10.33 -8.37 15.27
C LEU A 159 10.74 -6.96 14.88
N LYS A 160 10.20 -5.93 15.53
CA LYS A 160 10.49 -4.54 15.18
C LYS A 160 11.99 -4.24 15.12
N PRO A 161 12.80 -4.43 16.19
CA PRO A 161 14.22 -4.14 16.13
C PRO A 161 14.97 -4.99 15.10
N LEU A 162 14.58 -6.25 14.92
CA LEU A 162 15.16 -7.13 13.90
C LEU A 162 14.90 -6.57 12.49
N LEU A 163 13.65 -6.27 12.15
CA LEU A 163 13.29 -5.77 10.83
C LEU A 163 13.93 -4.41 10.55
N GLU A 164 13.91 -3.50 11.52
CA GLU A 164 14.55 -2.18 11.37
C GLU A 164 16.06 -2.29 11.16
N THR A 165 16.74 -3.21 11.84
CA THR A 165 18.18 -3.46 11.66
C THR A 165 18.46 -4.06 10.28
N GLU A 166 17.73 -5.08 9.88
CA GLU A 166 17.99 -5.82 8.65
C GLU A 166 17.56 -5.05 7.38
N THR A 167 16.50 -4.27 7.45
CA THR A 167 15.94 -3.60 6.26
C THR A 167 16.23 -2.10 6.20
N SER A 168 16.70 -1.49 7.29
CA SER A 168 16.85 -0.04 7.45
C SER A 168 15.53 0.73 7.26
N LEU A 169 14.38 0.06 7.38
CA LEU A 169 13.06 0.66 7.23
C LEU A 169 12.36 0.76 8.61
N PRO A 170 11.63 1.85 8.87
CA PRO A 170 10.82 1.96 10.08
C PRO A 170 9.71 0.91 10.11
N VAL A 171 9.45 0.34 11.30
CA VAL A 171 8.36 -0.61 11.55
C VAL A 171 7.31 0.05 12.44
N LEU A 172 6.07 0.06 11.94
CA LEU A 172 4.91 0.71 12.52
C LEU A 172 3.94 -0.29 13.14
#